data_0469fcccb84958ba7085a5020176c5e7
#
_entry.id   0469fcccb84958ba7085a5020176c5e7
#
_cell.length_a   1.000
_cell.length_b   1.000
_cell.length_c   1.000
_cell.angle_alpha   90.00
_cell.angle_beta   90.00
_cell.angle_gamma   90.00
#
_symmetry.space_group_name_H-M   'P 1'
#
loop_
_entity.id
_entity.type
_entity.pdbx_description
1 polymer ?
#
loop_
_entity_poly.entity_id
_entity_poly.type
_entity_poly.pdbx_seq_one_letter_code
_entity_poly.pdbx_strand_id
1 'polypeptide(L)'
;MVDRNRLVRQFASLVAIDAESFHERTMADYVTRRLRELGLTVTEDHASPKIQENCGVTSEDGSGNLHAVLEATAPGKPILFGAHLDTVSPGVGKKAVVHEDGTITSDGTTVLGADDAAAVAELLEALTVVQENNIPHPRIELIIAAAEEPYAQGSAVFDYSTVQADMAYVLDLSGPVGSAALAAPAILSFQVEIFGRSAHAGFAPEDGIHALKIAAEAMAATPNGHVDEITTVNFGTIAGGTAPNIVPDHVTVRGEIRSLEDERASQQRDVIREAFEAAAEHYGGRVEMTCKQQFHAYRVSEEEEVAVRYRRAVEAVGLPLMFRDTFGGSDNNHYNENGIRGIVMACAMNRSYSTEEYTSIEDMAGAAEIVVELMRG
;
A
#
# COMPACT_ATOMS: atom_id res chain seq x y z
N MET A 1 -28.42 -3.91 -8.35
CA MET A 1 -27.60 -5.06 -8.81
C MET A 1 -26.45 -4.47 -9.62
N VAL A 2 -25.24 -4.91 -9.37
CA VAL A 2 -24.01 -4.48 -10.09
C VAL A 2 -24.12 -4.84 -11.57
N ASP A 3 -23.80 -3.88 -12.46
CA ASP A 3 -23.73 -4.11 -13.90
C ASP A 3 -22.30 -4.51 -14.30
N ARG A 4 -22.08 -5.81 -14.50
CA ARG A 4 -20.76 -6.39 -14.84
C ARG A 4 -20.16 -5.75 -16.10
N ASN A 5 -20.95 -5.42 -17.10
CA ASN A 5 -20.46 -4.81 -18.34
C ASN A 5 -19.99 -3.36 -18.09
N ARG A 6 -20.70 -2.61 -17.25
CA ARG A 6 -20.30 -1.25 -16.87
C ARG A 6 -19.03 -1.29 -16.04
N LEU A 7 -18.95 -2.18 -15.04
CA LEU A 7 -17.79 -2.40 -14.19
C LEU A 7 -16.55 -2.71 -15.01
N VAL A 8 -16.62 -3.68 -15.94
CA VAL A 8 -15.49 -4.01 -16.82
C VAL A 8 -15.06 -2.83 -17.68
N ARG A 9 -16.00 -2.06 -18.24
CA ARG A 9 -15.64 -0.87 -19.03
C ARG A 9 -15.00 0.21 -18.18
N GLN A 10 -15.46 0.43 -16.94
CA GLN A 10 -14.85 1.38 -16.01
C GLN A 10 -13.43 0.93 -15.64
N PHE A 11 -13.26 -0.33 -15.26
CA PHE A 11 -11.97 -0.92 -14.97
C PHE A 11 -10.98 -0.78 -16.14
N ALA A 12 -11.38 -1.20 -17.34
CA ALA A 12 -10.52 -1.08 -18.52
C ALA A 12 -10.15 0.38 -18.85
N SER A 13 -11.05 1.33 -18.57
CA SER A 13 -10.75 2.76 -18.75
C SER A 13 -9.75 3.28 -17.73
N LEU A 14 -9.79 2.81 -16.49
CA LEU A 14 -8.81 3.14 -15.44
C LEU A 14 -7.45 2.51 -15.75
N VAL A 15 -7.42 1.24 -16.10
CA VAL A 15 -6.19 0.53 -16.48
C VAL A 15 -5.46 1.24 -17.64
N ALA A 16 -6.19 1.77 -18.61
CA ALA A 16 -5.61 2.46 -19.76
C ALA A 16 -4.96 3.82 -19.43
N ILE A 17 -5.09 4.30 -18.20
CA ILE A 17 -4.45 5.54 -17.74
C ILE A 17 -3.10 5.18 -17.10
N ASP A 18 -2.04 5.81 -17.57
CA ASP A 18 -0.74 5.72 -16.94
C ASP A 18 -0.75 6.51 -15.64
N ALA A 19 -0.40 5.85 -14.53
CA ALA A 19 -0.46 6.42 -13.18
C ALA A 19 0.56 5.74 -12.25
N GLU A 20 1.83 5.61 -12.68
CA GLU A 20 2.87 5.20 -11.74
C GLU A 20 2.99 6.23 -10.61
N SER A 21 3.44 5.81 -9.42
CA SER A 21 3.58 6.70 -8.25
C SER A 21 4.31 8.00 -8.63
N PHE A 22 3.80 9.13 -8.17
CA PHE A 22 4.22 10.50 -8.49
C PHE A 22 3.85 11.01 -9.91
N HIS A 23 3.09 10.21 -10.70
CA HIS A 23 2.60 10.55 -12.05
C HIS A 23 1.09 10.36 -12.18
N GLU A 24 0.34 10.59 -11.10
CA GLU A 24 -1.09 10.29 -10.97
C GLU A 24 -2.03 11.37 -11.54
N ARG A 25 -1.52 12.49 -12.04
CA ARG A 25 -2.34 13.64 -12.43
C ARG A 25 -3.52 13.28 -13.34
N THR A 26 -3.27 12.51 -14.39
CA THR A 26 -4.31 12.12 -15.35
C THR A 26 -5.35 11.21 -14.70
N MET A 27 -4.93 10.30 -13.81
CA MET A 27 -5.82 9.43 -13.05
C MET A 27 -6.68 10.23 -12.07
N ALA A 28 -6.08 11.15 -11.32
CA ALA A 28 -6.78 12.01 -10.37
C ALA A 28 -7.84 12.88 -11.06
N ASP A 29 -7.52 13.45 -12.23
CA ASP A 29 -8.48 14.23 -13.01
C ASP A 29 -9.64 13.37 -13.54
N TYR A 30 -9.35 12.15 -13.99
CA TYR A 30 -10.37 11.19 -14.43
C TYR A 30 -11.30 10.80 -13.28
N VAL A 31 -10.75 10.37 -12.15
CA VAL A 31 -11.52 9.93 -10.98
C VAL A 31 -12.34 11.10 -10.42
N THR A 32 -11.75 12.30 -10.28
CA THR A 32 -12.46 13.51 -9.86
C THR A 32 -13.69 13.78 -10.73
N ARG A 33 -13.54 13.73 -12.04
CA ARG A 33 -14.65 13.93 -12.96
C ARG A 33 -15.74 12.88 -12.77
N ARG A 34 -15.36 11.59 -12.68
CA ARG A 34 -16.31 10.48 -12.50
C ARG A 34 -17.09 10.61 -11.19
N LEU A 35 -16.43 10.94 -10.09
CA LEU A 35 -17.07 11.14 -8.79
C LEU A 35 -18.03 12.34 -8.80
N ARG A 36 -17.65 13.45 -9.48
CA ARG A 36 -18.53 14.62 -9.65
C ARG A 36 -19.74 14.33 -10.52
N GLU A 37 -19.60 13.53 -11.58
CA GLU A 37 -20.72 13.05 -12.40
C GLU A 37 -21.73 12.22 -11.57
N LEU A 38 -21.24 11.53 -10.52
CA LEU A 38 -22.05 10.82 -9.52
C LEU A 38 -22.49 11.72 -8.35
N GLY A 39 -22.45 13.05 -8.51
CA GLY A 39 -22.97 14.01 -7.53
C GLY A 39 -22.16 14.17 -6.25
N LEU A 40 -20.95 13.61 -6.15
CA LEU A 40 -20.09 13.83 -5.00
C LEU A 40 -19.43 15.21 -5.06
N THR A 41 -19.26 15.82 -3.89
CA THR A 41 -18.35 16.96 -3.72
C THR A 41 -16.93 16.41 -3.62
N VAL A 42 -16.06 16.80 -4.54
CA VAL A 42 -14.66 16.32 -4.57
C VAL A 42 -13.70 17.47 -4.37
N THR A 43 -12.84 17.33 -3.39
CA THR A 43 -11.72 18.23 -3.09
C THR A 43 -10.41 17.46 -3.27
N GLU A 44 -9.49 18.02 -4.04
CA GLU A 44 -8.10 17.56 -4.05
C GLU A 44 -7.31 18.40 -3.04
N ASP A 45 -6.51 17.76 -2.20
CA ASP A 45 -5.63 18.47 -1.28
C ASP A 45 -4.35 18.98 -1.99
N HIS A 46 -3.52 19.72 -1.28
CA HIS A 46 -2.26 20.26 -1.81
C HIS A 46 -1.05 19.41 -1.36
N ALA A 47 -1.22 18.10 -1.20
CA ALA A 47 -0.21 17.20 -0.63
C ALA A 47 0.96 16.90 -1.58
N SER A 48 0.79 17.00 -2.92
CA SER A 48 1.79 16.61 -3.91
C SER A 48 3.21 17.15 -3.62
N PRO A 49 3.44 18.44 -3.33
CA PRO A 49 4.78 18.92 -3.03
C PRO A 49 5.39 18.29 -1.77
N LYS A 50 4.57 18.02 -0.75
CA LYS A 50 5.03 17.41 0.50
C LYS A 50 5.35 15.92 0.32
N ILE A 51 4.53 15.22 -0.46
CA ILE A 51 4.76 13.83 -0.85
C ILE A 51 6.12 13.71 -1.58
N GLN A 52 6.34 14.56 -2.57
CA GLN A 52 7.58 14.58 -3.34
C GLN A 52 8.81 14.90 -2.48
N GLU A 53 8.70 15.87 -1.57
CA GLU A 53 9.76 16.21 -0.62
C GLU A 53 10.12 15.00 0.28
N ASN A 54 9.10 14.32 0.84
CA ASN A 54 9.29 13.17 1.72
C ASN A 54 9.99 11.98 1.03
N CYS A 55 9.77 11.84 -0.28
CA CYS A 55 10.34 10.76 -1.10
C CYS A 55 11.63 11.15 -1.83
N GLY A 56 12.02 12.43 -1.80
CA GLY A 56 13.19 12.93 -2.52
C GLY A 56 13.05 12.85 -4.04
N VAL A 57 11.81 12.98 -4.56
CA VAL A 57 11.49 12.96 -5.99
C VAL A 57 10.99 14.33 -6.45
N THR A 58 10.98 14.54 -7.75
CA THR A 58 10.39 15.73 -8.38
C THR A 58 9.60 15.29 -9.60
N SER A 59 8.32 15.63 -9.65
CA SER A 59 7.43 15.36 -10.76
C SER A 59 6.49 16.54 -11.01
N GLU A 60 6.21 16.84 -12.27
CA GLU A 60 5.20 17.82 -12.66
C GLU A 60 3.80 17.17 -12.76
N ASP A 61 3.74 15.84 -12.82
CA ASP A 61 2.53 15.05 -13.05
C ASP A 61 1.96 14.40 -11.76
N GLY A 62 2.49 14.75 -10.60
CA GLY A 62 1.97 14.26 -9.31
C GLY A 62 0.64 14.91 -8.94
N SER A 63 -0.18 14.18 -8.20
CA SER A 63 -1.44 14.68 -7.65
C SER A 63 -1.42 14.79 -6.13
N GLY A 64 -2.43 15.46 -5.56
CA GLY A 64 -2.81 15.32 -4.16
C GLY A 64 -3.79 14.17 -3.96
N ASN A 65 -4.20 13.98 -2.71
CA ASN A 65 -5.26 13.05 -2.37
C ASN A 65 -6.62 13.62 -2.76
N LEU A 66 -7.54 12.76 -3.18
CA LEU A 66 -8.92 13.14 -3.44
C LEU A 66 -9.78 12.80 -2.22
N HIS A 67 -10.43 13.80 -1.63
CA HIS A 67 -11.47 13.60 -0.64
C HIS A 67 -12.83 13.87 -1.29
N ALA A 68 -13.67 12.84 -1.37
CA ALA A 68 -14.97 12.93 -2.01
C ALA A 68 -16.08 12.60 -1.01
N VAL A 69 -17.19 13.33 -1.09
CA VAL A 69 -18.31 13.26 -0.16
C VAL A 69 -19.62 13.13 -0.89
N LEU A 70 -20.40 12.09 -0.57
CA LEU A 70 -21.80 11.93 -0.92
C LEU A 70 -22.63 12.18 0.34
N GLU A 71 -23.48 13.22 0.32
CA GLU A 71 -24.31 13.58 1.47
C GLU A 71 -25.36 12.52 1.77
N ALA A 72 -25.67 12.35 3.04
CA ALA A 72 -26.61 11.35 3.54
C ALA A 72 -28.01 11.53 2.96
N THR A 73 -28.68 10.43 2.57
CA THR A 73 -30.10 10.37 2.23
C THR A 73 -30.93 9.72 3.34
N ALA A 74 -30.28 9.11 4.32
CA ALA A 74 -30.89 8.51 5.51
C ALA A 74 -30.00 8.70 6.74
N PRO A 75 -30.56 8.64 7.97
CA PRO A 75 -29.76 8.66 9.19
C PRO A 75 -28.80 7.47 9.27
N GLY A 76 -27.62 7.69 9.82
CA GLY A 76 -26.62 6.67 10.06
C GLY A 76 -25.26 7.29 10.36
N LYS A 77 -24.30 6.47 10.80
CA LYS A 77 -22.93 6.92 11.00
C LYS A 77 -22.23 7.11 9.65
N PRO A 78 -21.47 8.19 9.45
CA PRO A 78 -20.64 8.36 8.27
C PRO A 78 -19.70 7.18 8.06
N ILE A 79 -19.40 6.85 6.82
CA ILE A 79 -18.54 5.73 6.43
C ILE A 79 -17.48 6.24 5.47
N LEU A 80 -16.23 5.85 5.71
CA LEU A 80 -15.12 6.12 4.81
C LEU A 80 -14.78 4.87 3.99
N PHE A 81 -14.55 5.08 2.69
CA PHE A 81 -13.90 4.10 1.82
C PHE A 81 -12.56 4.64 1.36
N GLY A 82 -11.56 3.76 1.31
CA GLY A 82 -10.20 4.08 0.84
C GLY A 82 -9.82 3.26 -0.37
N ALA A 83 -9.09 3.89 -1.29
CA ALA A 83 -8.41 3.30 -2.44
C ALA A 83 -7.26 4.22 -2.84
N HIS A 84 -6.43 3.85 -3.81
CA HIS A 84 -5.36 4.73 -4.27
C HIS A 84 -5.33 4.92 -5.79
N LEU A 85 -4.60 5.97 -6.22
CA LEU A 85 -4.54 6.41 -7.62
C LEU A 85 -3.39 5.77 -8.39
N ASP A 86 -2.29 5.51 -7.70
CA ASP A 86 -1.04 5.08 -8.30
C ASP A 86 -0.96 3.56 -8.49
N THR A 87 0.02 3.13 -9.22
CA THR A 87 0.43 1.73 -9.40
C THR A 87 1.94 1.64 -9.53
N VAL A 88 2.49 0.43 -9.32
CA VAL A 88 3.92 0.17 -9.45
C VAL A 88 4.39 0.15 -10.90
N SER A 89 5.71 0.29 -11.09
CA SER A 89 6.39 0.08 -12.37
C SER A 89 6.63 -1.44 -12.63
N PRO A 90 6.54 -1.91 -13.89
CA PRO A 90 6.24 -1.18 -15.13
C PRO A 90 4.72 -0.98 -15.33
N GLY A 91 4.27 0.27 -15.26
CA GLY A 91 2.86 0.67 -15.29
C GLY A 91 2.49 1.60 -16.47
N VAL A 92 3.38 1.82 -17.42
CA VAL A 92 3.14 2.70 -18.59
C VAL A 92 2.65 1.89 -19.78
N GLY A 93 1.52 2.32 -20.36
CA GLY A 93 0.91 1.65 -21.51
C GLY A 93 0.14 0.38 -21.18
N LYS A 94 -0.39 0.30 -19.94
CA LYS A 94 -1.21 -0.84 -19.47
C LYS A 94 -2.41 -1.12 -20.38
N LYS A 95 -2.75 -2.41 -20.48
CA LYS A 95 -3.91 -2.88 -21.26
C LYS A 95 -4.63 -3.98 -20.50
N ALA A 96 -5.93 -3.84 -20.32
CA ALA A 96 -6.78 -4.89 -19.79
C ALA A 96 -7.18 -5.85 -20.92
N VAL A 97 -6.78 -7.11 -20.82
CA VAL A 97 -7.12 -8.20 -21.74
C VAL A 97 -8.18 -9.08 -21.07
N VAL A 98 -9.41 -9.01 -21.56
CA VAL A 98 -10.53 -9.80 -21.04
C VAL A 98 -10.57 -11.15 -21.75
N HIS A 99 -10.50 -12.25 -20.98
CA HIS A 99 -10.56 -13.62 -21.47
C HIS A 99 -11.99 -14.17 -21.47
N GLU A 100 -12.23 -15.25 -22.22
CA GLU A 100 -13.56 -15.87 -22.36
C GLU A 100 -14.11 -16.42 -21.04
N ASP A 101 -13.25 -16.80 -20.09
CA ASP A 101 -13.62 -17.29 -18.76
C ASP A 101 -13.92 -16.16 -17.75
N GLY A 102 -13.82 -14.91 -18.18
CA GLY A 102 -14.03 -13.74 -17.32
C GLY A 102 -12.80 -13.26 -16.58
N THR A 103 -11.66 -13.93 -16.71
CA THR A 103 -10.38 -13.44 -16.16
C THR A 103 -9.92 -12.22 -16.95
N ILE A 104 -9.28 -11.26 -16.29
CA ILE A 104 -8.69 -10.06 -16.91
C ILE A 104 -7.23 -10.01 -16.51
N THR A 105 -6.34 -9.91 -17.50
CA THR A 105 -4.88 -9.82 -17.32
C THR A 105 -4.32 -8.60 -18.04
N SER A 106 -3.04 -8.29 -17.79
CA SER A 106 -2.29 -7.41 -18.70
C SER A 106 -1.95 -8.14 -20.02
N ASP A 107 -1.30 -7.44 -20.95
CA ASP A 107 -0.74 -8.07 -22.16
C ASP A 107 0.63 -8.76 -21.88
N GLY A 108 1.08 -8.81 -20.63
CA GLY A 108 2.33 -9.41 -20.17
C GLY A 108 3.55 -8.48 -20.26
N THR A 109 3.39 -7.25 -20.75
CA THR A 109 4.49 -6.27 -20.84
C THR A 109 4.55 -5.32 -19.62
N THR A 110 3.42 -5.14 -18.95
CA THR A 110 3.26 -4.29 -17.75
C THR A 110 2.53 -5.06 -16.67
N VAL A 111 2.43 -4.49 -15.47
CA VAL A 111 1.41 -4.88 -14.50
C VAL A 111 0.02 -4.63 -15.12
N LEU A 112 -1.03 -5.26 -14.57
CA LEU A 112 -2.41 -4.92 -14.96
C LEU A 112 -2.82 -3.60 -14.32
N GLY A 113 -2.35 -3.33 -13.09
CA GLY A 113 -2.77 -2.21 -12.25
C GLY A 113 -4.17 -2.43 -11.67
N ALA A 114 -4.56 -3.70 -11.45
CA ALA A 114 -5.74 -4.03 -10.66
C ALA A 114 -5.60 -3.51 -9.24
N ASP A 115 -4.40 -3.47 -8.75
CA ASP A 115 -3.89 -2.73 -7.61
C ASP A 115 -3.60 -1.28 -8.04
N ASP A 116 -4.46 -0.24 -7.88
CA ASP A 116 -5.75 -0.32 -7.19
C ASP A 116 -6.94 0.11 -8.09
N ALA A 117 -6.79 0.00 -9.42
CA ALA A 117 -7.86 0.35 -10.37
C ALA A 117 -9.12 -0.52 -10.19
N ALA A 118 -9.00 -1.74 -9.62
CA ALA A 118 -10.16 -2.58 -9.31
C ALA A 118 -11.00 -1.93 -8.22
N ALA A 119 -10.40 -1.51 -7.11
CA ALA A 119 -11.09 -0.81 -6.03
C ALA A 119 -11.78 0.46 -6.50
N VAL A 120 -11.08 1.29 -7.29
CA VAL A 120 -11.68 2.52 -7.84
C VAL A 120 -12.89 2.19 -8.73
N ALA A 121 -12.80 1.15 -9.58
CA ALA A 121 -13.92 0.72 -10.43
C ALA A 121 -15.10 0.19 -9.59
N GLU A 122 -14.83 -0.58 -8.55
CA GLU A 122 -15.83 -1.13 -7.62
C GLU A 122 -16.55 -0.03 -6.85
N LEU A 123 -15.81 0.98 -6.36
CA LEU A 123 -16.40 2.15 -5.68
C LEU A 123 -17.29 2.97 -6.63
N LEU A 124 -16.83 3.24 -7.86
CA LEU A 124 -17.62 3.96 -8.86
C LEU A 124 -18.90 3.19 -9.25
N GLU A 125 -18.80 1.86 -9.40
CA GLU A 125 -19.97 1.02 -9.69
C GLU A 125 -20.94 0.98 -8.51
N ALA A 126 -20.44 0.79 -7.28
CA ALA A 126 -21.28 0.75 -6.08
C ALA A 126 -22.04 2.08 -5.88
N LEU A 127 -21.37 3.23 -6.03
CA LEU A 127 -22.01 4.55 -5.99
C LEU A 127 -23.08 4.69 -7.07
N THR A 128 -22.80 4.21 -8.29
CA THR A 128 -23.78 4.22 -9.39
C THR A 128 -25.03 3.39 -9.02
N VAL A 129 -24.82 2.19 -8.48
CA VAL A 129 -25.93 1.30 -8.05
C VAL A 129 -26.77 1.95 -6.94
N VAL A 130 -26.10 2.57 -5.95
CA VAL A 130 -26.78 3.28 -4.85
C VAL A 130 -27.67 4.38 -5.39
N GLN A 131 -27.21 5.18 -6.33
CA GLN A 131 -27.96 6.30 -6.89
C GLN A 131 -29.07 5.85 -7.85
N GLU A 132 -28.78 4.95 -8.79
CA GLU A 132 -29.78 4.45 -9.76
C GLU A 132 -30.97 3.79 -9.07
N ASN A 133 -30.74 3.14 -7.93
CA ASN A 133 -31.80 2.44 -7.19
C ASN A 133 -32.33 3.25 -6.01
N ASN A 134 -31.90 4.50 -5.82
CA ASN A 134 -32.26 5.36 -4.70
C ASN A 134 -32.12 4.65 -3.34
N ILE A 135 -31.01 3.93 -3.16
CA ILE A 135 -30.73 3.20 -1.92
C ILE A 135 -30.48 4.22 -0.80
N PRO A 136 -31.25 4.19 0.31
CA PRO A 136 -30.98 5.05 1.45
C PRO A 136 -29.59 4.75 2.04
N HIS A 137 -28.83 5.81 2.32
CA HIS A 137 -27.47 5.68 2.82
C HIS A 137 -27.11 6.82 3.80
N PRO A 138 -26.23 6.58 4.77
CA PRO A 138 -25.60 7.62 5.58
C PRO A 138 -24.65 8.47 4.72
N ARG A 139 -23.97 9.43 5.32
CA ARG A 139 -22.87 10.14 4.66
C ARG A 139 -21.77 9.14 4.26
N ILE A 140 -21.38 9.18 3.00
CA ILE A 140 -20.30 8.36 2.43
C ILE A 140 -19.14 9.29 2.09
N GLU A 141 -17.98 8.95 2.58
CA GLU A 141 -16.73 9.64 2.29
C GLU A 141 -15.78 8.70 1.59
N LEU A 142 -14.99 9.22 0.66
CA LEU A 142 -13.91 8.49 0.00
C LEU A 142 -12.63 9.28 0.14
N ILE A 143 -11.53 8.58 0.45
CA ILE A 143 -10.18 9.08 0.25
C ILE A 143 -9.56 8.20 -0.83
N ILE A 144 -9.19 8.81 -1.97
CA ILE A 144 -8.42 8.14 -3.01
C ILE A 144 -7.03 8.74 -2.95
N ALA A 145 -6.11 7.99 -2.37
CA ALA A 145 -4.78 8.47 -2.02
C ALA A 145 -3.84 8.53 -3.22
N ALA A 146 -2.92 9.49 -3.21
CA ALA A 146 -1.80 9.55 -4.13
C ALA A 146 -0.57 8.89 -3.48
N ALA A 147 0.31 8.30 -4.30
CA ALA A 147 1.57 7.69 -3.87
C ALA A 147 1.40 6.75 -2.65
N GLU A 148 0.47 5.80 -2.78
CA GLU A 148 0.28 4.74 -1.79
C GLU A 148 1.44 3.75 -1.82
N GLU A 149 1.84 3.30 -3.00
CA GLU A 149 2.84 2.26 -3.25
C GLU A 149 4.20 2.51 -2.57
N PRO A 150 4.70 3.77 -2.48
CA PRO A 150 5.91 4.09 -1.73
C PRO A 150 5.64 4.30 -0.23
N TYR A 151 4.90 3.42 0.43
CA TYR A 151 4.49 3.49 1.84
C TYR A 151 3.45 4.58 2.14
N ALA A 152 2.36 4.62 1.40
CA ALA A 152 1.16 5.42 1.64
C ALA A 152 1.45 6.90 1.96
N GLN A 153 2.33 7.52 1.13
CA GLN A 153 2.82 8.88 1.40
C GLN A 153 1.69 9.92 1.34
N GLY A 154 0.66 9.68 0.51
CA GLY A 154 -0.50 10.55 0.42
C GLY A 154 -1.27 10.59 1.73
N SER A 155 -1.70 9.44 2.22
CA SER A 155 -2.47 9.37 3.47
C SER A 155 -1.64 9.77 4.71
N ALA A 156 -0.31 9.61 4.67
CA ALA A 156 0.57 10.07 5.75
C ALA A 156 0.55 11.60 5.96
N VAL A 157 0.20 12.37 4.95
CA VAL A 157 0.15 13.84 5.00
C VAL A 157 -1.26 14.43 4.85
N PHE A 158 -2.27 13.56 4.76
CA PHE A 158 -3.66 13.97 4.63
C PHE A 158 -4.19 14.66 5.89
N ASP A 159 -5.04 15.69 5.74
CA ASP A 159 -5.71 16.37 6.87
C ASP A 159 -6.98 15.62 7.29
N TYR A 160 -6.85 14.70 8.21
CA TYR A 160 -7.96 13.89 8.74
C TYR A 160 -9.01 14.70 9.53
N SER A 161 -8.74 15.95 9.89
CA SER A 161 -9.73 16.82 10.56
C SER A 161 -10.94 17.14 9.65
N THR A 162 -10.82 16.92 8.36
CA THR A 162 -11.88 17.11 7.36
C THR A 162 -12.83 15.91 7.25
N VAL A 163 -12.46 14.74 7.81
CA VAL A 163 -13.24 13.50 7.77
C VAL A 163 -14.21 13.44 8.94
N GLN A 164 -15.47 13.06 8.66
CA GLN A 164 -16.49 12.86 9.69
C GLN A 164 -16.69 11.39 10.08
N ALA A 165 -16.27 10.47 9.22
CA ALA A 165 -16.36 9.04 9.49
C ALA A 165 -15.39 8.62 10.59
N ASP A 166 -15.85 7.75 11.50
CA ASP A 166 -15.06 7.11 12.54
C ASP A 166 -14.72 5.65 12.21
N MET A 167 -15.20 5.14 11.07
CA MET A 167 -14.89 3.81 10.56
C MET A 167 -14.57 3.83 9.06
N ALA A 168 -13.68 2.92 8.62
CA ALA A 168 -13.23 2.85 7.24
C ALA A 168 -13.15 1.43 6.68
N TYR A 169 -13.36 1.31 5.38
CA TYR A 169 -13.10 0.12 4.56
C TYR A 169 -12.13 0.50 3.44
N VAL A 170 -10.90 0.01 3.53
CA VAL A 170 -9.88 0.23 2.49
C VAL A 170 -9.90 -0.99 1.55
N LEU A 171 -10.05 -0.72 0.26
CA LEU A 171 -10.11 -1.75 -0.76
C LEU A 171 -8.70 -1.97 -1.32
N ASP A 172 -7.87 -2.69 -0.59
CA ASP A 172 -6.44 -2.86 -0.92
C ASP A 172 -5.90 -4.18 -0.32
N LEU A 173 -6.61 -5.28 -0.57
CA LEU A 173 -6.20 -6.60 -0.11
C LEU A 173 -6.31 -7.63 -1.23
N SER A 174 -5.22 -8.33 -1.49
CA SER A 174 -5.21 -9.48 -2.39
C SER A 174 -5.95 -10.68 -1.79
N GLY A 175 -6.43 -11.57 -2.66
CA GLY A 175 -7.02 -12.85 -2.28
C GLY A 175 -8.53 -12.91 -2.45
N PRO A 176 -9.19 -13.96 -1.92
CA PRO A 176 -10.61 -14.21 -2.15
C PRO A 176 -11.50 -13.05 -1.68
N VAL A 177 -12.44 -12.62 -2.51
CA VAL A 177 -13.45 -11.61 -2.15
C VAL A 177 -14.32 -12.13 -1.01
N GLY A 178 -14.59 -11.28 -0.02
CA GLY A 178 -15.14 -11.65 1.28
C GLY A 178 -14.07 -11.79 2.37
N SER A 179 -12.78 -11.71 2.00
CA SER A 179 -11.69 -11.61 2.98
C SER A 179 -11.49 -10.17 3.45
N ALA A 180 -11.09 -10.01 4.72
CA ALA A 180 -10.60 -8.74 5.25
C ALA A 180 -9.45 -8.94 6.23
N ALA A 181 -8.52 -8.00 6.24
CA ALA A 181 -7.44 -7.95 7.22
C ALA A 181 -7.86 -7.08 8.41
N LEU A 182 -7.79 -7.68 9.60
CA LEU A 182 -8.11 -7.03 10.86
C LEU A 182 -6.87 -6.47 11.57
N ALA A 183 -5.68 -6.86 11.13
CA ALA A 183 -4.42 -6.33 11.63
C ALA A 183 -3.44 -6.14 10.49
N ALA A 184 -2.64 -5.10 10.57
CA ALA A 184 -1.53 -4.83 9.68
C ALA A 184 -0.28 -4.40 10.46
N PRO A 185 0.93 -4.55 9.88
CA PRO A 185 2.16 -4.39 10.62
C PRO A 185 2.57 -2.92 10.80
N ALA A 186 3.37 -2.69 11.83
CA ALA A 186 4.37 -1.65 11.81
C ALA A 186 5.40 -1.95 10.72
N ILE A 187 5.81 -0.94 9.97
CA ILE A 187 6.88 -1.04 8.98
C ILE A 187 7.97 -0.02 9.32
N LEU A 188 9.17 -0.53 9.56
CA LEU A 188 10.38 0.27 9.72
C LEU A 188 11.27 0.07 8.51
N SER A 189 11.50 1.11 7.73
CA SER A 189 12.58 1.09 6.74
C SER A 189 13.89 1.51 7.39
N PHE A 190 15.01 0.88 7.02
CA PHE A 190 16.31 1.21 7.54
C PHE A 190 17.38 1.31 6.46
N GLN A 191 18.37 2.13 6.73
CA GLN A 191 19.59 2.25 5.94
C GLN A 191 20.79 2.19 6.88
N VAL A 192 21.79 1.36 6.52
CA VAL A 192 23.05 1.25 7.23
C VAL A 192 24.16 1.71 6.29
N GLU A 193 24.84 2.78 6.68
CA GLU A 193 26.09 3.24 6.06
C GLU A 193 27.27 2.62 6.78
N ILE A 194 28.10 1.93 6.02
CA ILE A 194 29.26 1.18 6.53
C ILE A 194 30.52 1.83 5.99
N PHE A 195 31.38 2.28 6.88
CA PHE A 195 32.63 2.96 6.57
C PHE A 195 33.83 2.12 6.98
N GLY A 196 34.67 1.85 6.02
CA GLY A 196 35.95 1.21 6.16
C GLY A 196 37.10 2.13 5.80
N ARG A 197 38.13 1.55 5.16
CA ARG A 197 39.29 2.28 4.63
C ARG A 197 39.82 1.60 3.38
N SER A 198 39.98 2.36 2.30
CA SER A 198 40.55 1.83 1.06
C SER A 198 42.04 1.51 1.17
N ALA A 199 42.43 0.50 0.43
CA ALA A 199 43.84 0.11 0.25
C ALA A 199 44.00 -0.61 -1.08
N HIS A 200 45.22 -0.76 -1.56
CA HIS A 200 45.52 -1.53 -2.76
C HIS A 200 45.42 -3.03 -2.45
N ALA A 201 44.43 -3.71 -3.04
CA ALA A 201 44.09 -5.11 -2.69
C ALA A 201 45.23 -6.12 -2.90
N GLY A 202 46.22 -5.83 -3.76
CA GLY A 202 47.35 -6.70 -4.03
C GLY A 202 48.67 -6.33 -3.31
N PHE A 203 48.84 -5.05 -2.93
CA PHE A 203 50.11 -4.60 -2.34
C PHE A 203 50.04 -4.41 -0.83
N ALA A 204 48.90 -3.96 -0.30
CA ALA A 204 48.74 -3.63 1.10
C ALA A 204 47.30 -3.84 1.56
N PRO A 205 46.68 -5.04 1.35
CA PRO A 205 45.31 -5.29 1.77
C PRO A 205 45.10 -5.16 3.28
N GLU A 206 46.16 -5.39 4.07
CA GLU A 206 46.19 -5.25 5.54
C GLU A 206 46.05 -3.81 6.03
N ASP A 207 46.34 -2.82 5.19
CA ASP A 207 46.14 -1.42 5.50
C ASP A 207 44.68 -0.99 5.32
N GLY A 208 43.87 -1.84 4.65
CA GLY A 208 42.46 -1.57 4.39
C GLY A 208 41.54 -2.05 5.53
N ILE A 209 40.34 -1.44 5.57
CA ILE A 209 39.21 -1.94 6.37
C ILE A 209 38.05 -2.22 5.39
N HIS A 210 37.69 -3.48 5.28
CA HIS A 210 36.86 -3.98 4.19
C HIS A 210 35.37 -3.84 4.50
N ALA A 211 34.73 -2.77 4.07
CA ALA A 211 33.30 -2.47 4.34
C ALA A 211 32.31 -3.58 3.89
N LEU A 212 32.58 -4.26 2.75
CA LEU A 212 31.75 -5.38 2.32
C LEU A 212 31.84 -6.61 3.24
N LYS A 213 32.99 -6.84 3.92
CA LYS A 213 33.06 -7.91 4.92
C LYS A 213 32.23 -7.59 6.16
N ILE A 214 32.28 -6.34 6.60
CA ILE A 214 31.44 -5.87 7.72
C ILE A 214 29.96 -6.11 7.39
N ALA A 215 29.49 -5.67 6.20
CA ALA A 215 28.13 -5.90 5.75
C ALA A 215 27.76 -7.39 5.72
N ALA A 216 28.61 -8.22 5.11
CA ALA A 216 28.36 -9.66 4.97
C ALA A 216 28.28 -10.38 6.32
N GLU A 217 29.18 -10.07 7.27
CA GLU A 217 29.15 -10.66 8.61
C GLU A 217 27.90 -10.24 9.38
N ALA A 218 27.57 -8.94 9.40
CA ALA A 218 26.40 -8.44 10.09
C ALA A 218 25.09 -9.03 9.54
N MET A 219 24.94 -9.06 8.20
CA MET A 219 23.77 -9.66 7.56
C MET A 219 23.65 -11.16 7.82
N ALA A 220 24.78 -11.89 7.84
CA ALA A 220 24.79 -13.32 8.13
C ALA A 220 24.45 -13.64 9.60
N ALA A 221 24.78 -12.74 10.52
CA ALA A 221 24.45 -12.85 11.94
C ALA A 221 22.99 -12.46 12.27
N THR A 222 22.29 -11.82 11.33
CA THR A 222 20.96 -11.30 11.55
C THR A 222 19.90 -12.19 10.87
N PRO A 223 18.79 -12.57 11.55
CA PRO A 223 17.70 -13.28 10.89
C PRO A 223 17.13 -12.50 9.72
N ASN A 224 16.75 -13.19 8.64
CA ASN A 224 16.11 -12.66 7.44
C ASN A 224 14.89 -13.51 7.06
N GLY A 225 13.86 -12.92 6.45
CA GLY A 225 12.57 -13.56 6.23
C GLY A 225 11.70 -13.52 7.49
N HIS A 226 10.93 -14.58 7.76
CA HIS A 226 10.18 -14.69 9.01
C HIS A 226 11.14 -14.94 10.17
N VAL A 227 11.26 -14.00 11.09
CA VAL A 227 12.08 -14.12 12.30
C VAL A 227 11.28 -14.70 13.46
N ASP A 228 9.97 -14.53 13.44
CA ASP A 228 8.97 -15.17 14.31
C ASP A 228 7.59 -15.13 13.60
N GLU A 229 6.52 -15.50 14.33
CA GLU A 229 5.16 -15.60 13.78
C GLU A 229 4.57 -14.25 13.34
N ILE A 230 5.04 -13.15 13.93
CA ILE A 230 4.50 -11.79 13.71
C ILE A 230 5.50 -10.82 13.09
N THR A 231 6.75 -11.27 12.80
CA THR A 231 7.83 -10.36 12.39
C THR A 231 8.59 -10.89 11.18
N THR A 232 8.84 -10.02 10.22
CA THR A 232 9.71 -10.27 9.07
C THR A 232 10.82 -9.23 8.97
N VAL A 233 11.97 -9.62 8.42
CA VAL A 233 13.08 -8.75 8.07
C VAL A 233 13.51 -9.02 6.64
N ASN A 234 13.77 -7.96 5.90
CA ASN A 234 14.32 -8.06 4.55
C ASN A 234 15.47 -7.07 4.35
N PHE A 235 16.62 -7.59 3.92
CA PHE A 235 17.70 -6.77 3.38
C PHE A 235 17.50 -6.67 1.87
N GLY A 236 16.89 -5.55 1.43
CA GLY A 236 16.44 -5.39 0.05
C GLY A 236 17.55 -5.03 -0.93
N THR A 237 18.52 -4.20 -0.49
CA THR A 237 19.61 -3.76 -1.36
C THR A 237 20.92 -3.66 -0.61
N ILE A 238 22.01 -3.93 -1.35
CA ILE A 238 23.39 -3.66 -0.92
C ILE A 238 24.15 -3.02 -2.09
N ALA A 239 24.84 -1.92 -1.83
CA ALA A 239 25.63 -1.22 -2.84
C ALA A 239 26.94 -0.70 -2.23
N GLY A 240 28.07 -0.85 -2.95
CA GLY A 240 29.35 -0.33 -2.48
C GLY A 240 30.55 -0.90 -3.22
N GLY A 241 31.73 -0.36 -2.89
CA GLY A 241 32.98 -0.63 -3.59
C GLY A 241 33.10 0.15 -4.91
N THR A 242 34.33 0.32 -5.39
CA THR A 242 34.65 1.12 -6.58
C THR A 242 35.35 0.33 -7.69
N ALA A 243 36.22 -0.61 -7.33
CA ALA A 243 36.95 -1.42 -8.28
C ALA A 243 37.45 -2.73 -7.63
N PRO A 244 37.68 -3.83 -8.42
CA PRO A 244 38.12 -5.12 -7.89
C PRO A 244 39.52 -5.11 -7.23
N ASN A 245 40.37 -4.15 -7.55
CA ASN A 245 41.72 -4.02 -7.01
C ASN A 245 41.86 -3.02 -5.85
N ILE A 246 40.72 -2.56 -5.32
CA ILE A 246 40.65 -1.63 -4.18
C ILE A 246 39.86 -2.30 -3.06
N VAL A 247 40.33 -2.29 -1.84
CA VAL A 247 39.58 -2.68 -0.65
C VAL A 247 38.40 -1.71 -0.48
N PRO A 248 37.15 -2.17 -0.49
CA PRO A 248 35.98 -1.28 -0.40
C PRO A 248 35.95 -0.57 0.96
N ASP A 249 35.84 0.76 0.91
CA ASP A 249 35.82 1.63 2.09
C ASP A 249 34.39 2.15 2.43
N HIS A 250 33.43 1.89 1.58
CA HIS A 250 32.04 2.29 1.82
C HIS A 250 31.04 1.29 1.22
N VAL A 251 29.98 1.00 2.00
CA VAL A 251 28.83 0.17 1.59
C VAL A 251 27.58 0.73 2.22
N THR A 252 26.50 0.79 1.44
CA THR A 252 25.15 1.08 1.92
C THR A 252 24.32 -0.20 1.86
N VAL A 253 23.64 -0.54 2.95
CA VAL A 253 22.63 -1.60 3.02
C VAL A 253 21.28 -0.98 3.34
N ARG A 254 20.22 -1.36 2.61
CA ARG A 254 18.86 -0.93 2.89
C ARG A 254 17.95 -2.13 3.09
N GLY A 255 16.98 -1.98 3.99
CA GLY A 255 16.03 -3.02 4.28
C GLY A 255 14.80 -2.51 5.00
N GLU A 256 13.94 -3.45 5.35
CA GLU A 256 12.74 -3.17 6.14
C GLU A 256 12.50 -4.25 7.21
N ILE A 257 11.79 -3.85 8.23
CA ILE A 257 11.26 -4.71 9.30
C ILE A 257 9.76 -4.53 9.29
N ARG A 258 8.99 -5.62 9.29
CA ARG A 258 7.55 -5.62 9.49
C ARG A 258 7.20 -6.43 10.72
N SER A 259 6.34 -5.91 11.57
CA SER A 259 5.83 -6.66 12.72
C SER A 259 4.40 -6.23 13.06
N LEU A 260 3.55 -7.19 13.47
CA LEU A 260 2.20 -6.89 13.94
C LEU A 260 2.17 -6.16 15.30
N GLU A 261 3.36 -5.83 15.84
CA GLU A 261 3.53 -5.05 17.07
C GLU A 261 4.70 -4.05 16.92
N ASP A 262 4.46 -2.76 17.22
CA ASP A 262 5.48 -1.70 17.14
C ASP A 262 6.70 -1.95 18.01
N GLU A 263 6.46 -2.45 19.25
CA GLU A 263 7.52 -2.78 20.19
C GLU A 263 8.45 -3.88 19.63
N ARG A 264 7.86 -4.91 19.02
CA ARG A 264 8.61 -6.03 18.44
C ARG A 264 9.42 -5.59 17.22
N ALA A 265 8.87 -4.71 16.37
CA ALA A 265 9.59 -4.09 15.27
C ALA A 265 10.81 -3.31 15.78
N SER A 266 10.64 -2.54 16.85
CA SER A 266 11.70 -1.75 17.49
C SER A 266 12.80 -2.63 18.07
N GLN A 267 12.45 -3.73 18.75
CA GLN A 267 13.42 -4.71 19.25
C GLN A 267 14.22 -5.34 18.10
N GLN A 268 13.56 -5.67 17.00
CA GLN A 268 14.25 -6.24 15.84
C GLN A 268 15.20 -5.24 15.16
N ARG A 269 14.85 -3.96 15.11
CA ARG A 269 15.76 -2.88 14.68
C ARG A 269 17.03 -2.85 15.52
N ASP A 270 16.89 -2.98 16.84
CA ASP A 270 18.02 -2.92 17.75
C ASP A 270 18.93 -4.14 17.58
N VAL A 271 18.38 -5.34 17.36
CA VAL A 271 19.15 -6.56 17.01
C VAL A 271 19.98 -6.34 15.73
N ILE A 272 19.39 -5.74 14.70
CA ILE A 272 20.10 -5.43 13.45
C ILE A 272 21.23 -4.43 13.72
N ARG A 273 20.94 -3.34 14.45
CA ARG A 273 21.94 -2.33 14.79
C ARG A 273 23.14 -2.94 15.52
N GLU A 274 22.89 -3.71 16.56
CA GLU A 274 23.95 -4.37 17.35
C GLU A 274 24.81 -5.31 16.50
N ALA A 275 24.21 -6.04 15.56
CA ALA A 275 24.95 -6.93 14.66
C ALA A 275 25.90 -6.14 13.74
N PHE A 276 25.46 -5.00 13.19
CA PHE A 276 26.31 -4.15 12.35
C PHE A 276 27.38 -3.44 13.15
N GLU A 277 27.10 -2.97 14.37
CA GLU A 277 28.08 -2.35 15.27
C GLU A 277 29.16 -3.37 15.68
N ALA A 278 28.76 -4.59 16.05
CA ALA A 278 29.73 -5.66 16.42
C ALA A 278 30.63 -6.05 15.24
N ALA A 279 30.06 -6.20 14.04
CA ALA A 279 30.88 -6.49 12.86
C ALA A 279 31.82 -5.33 12.51
N ALA A 280 31.37 -4.09 12.65
CA ALA A 280 32.24 -2.92 12.43
C ALA A 280 33.42 -2.87 13.44
N GLU A 281 33.11 -3.12 14.71
CA GLU A 281 34.17 -3.20 15.76
C GLU A 281 35.18 -4.31 15.46
N HIS A 282 34.71 -5.50 15.06
CA HIS A 282 35.57 -6.64 14.71
C HIS A 282 36.56 -6.30 13.60
N TYR A 283 36.17 -5.55 12.57
CA TYR A 283 37.06 -5.17 11.46
C TYR A 283 37.74 -3.80 11.63
N GLY A 284 37.42 -3.06 12.69
CA GLY A 284 37.93 -1.72 12.93
C GLY A 284 37.29 -0.64 12.06
N GLY A 285 36.08 -0.88 11.55
CA GLY A 285 35.28 0.06 10.78
C GLY A 285 34.30 0.87 11.64
N ARG A 286 33.37 1.54 10.98
CA ARG A 286 32.31 2.32 11.60
C ARG A 286 30.99 2.13 10.83
N VAL A 287 29.87 2.17 11.53
CA VAL A 287 28.54 2.13 10.94
C VAL A 287 27.68 3.29 11.43
N GLU A 288 26.75 3.73 10.58
CA GLU A 288 25.69 4.65 10.93
C GLU A 288 24.36 4.05 10.42
N MET A 289 23.41 3.84 11.32
CA MET A 289 22.09 3.32 10.96
C MET A 289 21.03 4.38 11.15
N THR A 290 20.29 4.66 10.09
CA THR A 290 19.05 5.46 10.12
C THR A 290 17.85 4.53 9.98
N CYS A 291 16.76 4.87 10.66
CA CYS A 291 15.52 4.11 10.59
C CYS A 291 14.35 5.08 10.55
N LYS A 292 13.38 4.81 9.66
CA LYS A 292 12.16 5.60 9.53
C LYS A 292 10.97 4.70 9.79
N GLN A 293 10.08 5.13 10.71
CA GLN A 293 8.74 4.55 10.87
C GLN A 293 7.92 4.93 9.64
N GLN A 294 7.49 3.94 8.87
CA GLN A 294 6.60 4.14 7.74
C GLN A 294 5.15 3.97 8.17
N PHE A 295 4.86 2.90 8.94
CA PHE A 295 3.54 2.60 9.48
C PHE A 295 3.63 2.16 10.94
N HIS A 296 2.61 2.51 11.72
CA HIS A 296 2.32 1.87 13.01
C HIS A 296 1.44 0.65 12.83
N ALA A 297 1.63 -0.37 13.67
CA ALA A 297 0.77 -1.53 13.69
C ALA A 297 -0.63 -1.17 14.20
N TYR A 298 -1.65 -1.83 13.67
CA TYR A 298 -2.98 -1.77 14.24
C TYR A 298 -3.62 -3.15 14.31
N ARG A 299 -4.61 -3.29 15.20
CA ARG A 299 -5.49 -4.46 15.28
C ARG A 299 -6.91 -4.02 15.58
N VAL A 300 -7.85 -4.58 14.82
CA VAL A 300 -9.30 -4.46 15.00
C VAL A 300 -9.83 -5.79 15.49
N SER A 301 -10.70 -5.78 16.51
CA SER A 301 -11.37 -7.00 16.97
C SER A 301 -12.54 -7.36 16.04
N GLU A 302 -12.86 -8.66 15.96
CA GLU A 302 -14.02 -9.13 15.20
C GLU A 302 -15.37 -8.65 15.76
N GLU A 303 -15.39 -8.19 17.02
CA GLU A 303 -16.55 -7.63 17.70
C GLU A 303 -16.72 -6.12 17.47
N GLU A 304 -15.69 -5.42 16.94
CA GLU A 304 -15.81 -4.01 16.63
C GLU A 304 -16.80 -3.76 15.49
N GLU A 305 -17.49 -2.61 15.54
CA GLU A 305 -18.58 -2.28 14.62
C GLU A 305 -18.19 -2.42 13.15
N VAL A 306 -16.98 -2.00 12.79
CA VAL A 306 -16.46 -2.08 11.41
C VAL A 306 -16.36 -3.54 10.92
N ALA A 307 -15.88 -4.46 11.77
CA ALA A 307 -15.77 -5.88 11.43
C ALA A 307 -17.16 -6.57 11.41
N VAL A 308 -18.03 -6.25 12.38
CA VAL A 308 -19.40 -6.77 12.43
C VAL A 308 -20.20 -6.33 11.20
N ARG A 309 -20.06 -5.07 10.78
CA ARG A 309 -20.74 -4.54 9.60
C ARG A 309 -20.22 -5.19 8.32
N TYR A 310 -18.91 -5.37 8.17
CA TYR A 310 -18.31 -6.11 7.06
C TYR A 310 -18.83 -7.54 6.95
N ARG A 311 -18.86 -8.28 8.08
CA ARG A 311 -19.42 -9.63 8.15
C ARG A 311 -20.85 -9.69 7.61
N ARG A 312 -21.71 -8.75 8.04
CA ARG A 312 -23.11 -8.69 7.58
C ARG A 312 -23.21 -8.41 6.08
N ALA A 313 -22.36 -7.53 5.56
CA ALA A 313 -22.32 -7.22 4.13
C ALA A 313 -21.91 -8.45 3.29
N VAL A 314 -20.86 -9.16 3.70
CA VAL A 314 -20.42 -10.39 3.03
C VAL A 314 -21.49 -11.48 3.07
N GLU A 315 -22.13 -11.68 4.23
CA GLU A 315 -23.24 -12.65 4.41
C GLU A 315 -24.44 -12.28 3.52
N ALA A 316 -24.78 -10.98 3.39
CA ALA A 316 -25.89 -10.51 2.55
C ALA A 316 -25.66 -10.78 1.06
N VAL A 317 -24.40 -10.71 0.62
CA VAL A 317 -23.99 -11.05 -0.76
C VAL A 317 -23.91 -12.57 -0.95
N GLY A 318 -23.78 -13.36 0.13
CA GLY A 318 -23.68 -14.81 0.09
C GLY A 318 -22.27 -15.32 -0.22
N LEU A 319 -21.24 -14.52 0.04
CA LEU A 319 -19.86 -14.89 -0.14
C LEU A 319 -19.25 -15.47 1.15
N PRO A 320 -18.18 -16.28 1.05
CA PRO A 320 -17.46 -16.78 2.23
C PRO A 320 -16.74 -15.63 2.95
N LEU A 321 -16.99 -15.48 4.25
CA LEU A 321 -16.25 -14.55 5.09
C LEU A 321 -14.93 -15.17 5.53
N MET A 322 -13.84 -14.38 5.44
CA MET A 322 -12.54 -14.73 6.00
C MET A 322 -11.87 -13.51 6.65
N PHE A 323 -11.67 -13.53 7.95
CA PHE A 323 -10.80 -12.58 8.64
C PHE A 323 -9.38 -13.13 8.77
N ARG A 324 -8.38 -12.27 8.61
CA ARG A 324 -6.97 -12.63 8.72
C ARG A 324 -6.13 -11.44 9.16
N ASP A 325 -4.88 -11.69 9.51
CA ASP A 325 -3.85 -10.66 9.61
C ASP A 325 -3.15 -10.50 8.24
N THR A 326 -2.58 -9.33 7.98
CA THR A 326 -1.74 -9.09 6.80
C THR A 326 -0.34 -8.62 7.21
N PHE A 327 0.65 -8.87 6.35
CA PHE A 327 1.98 -8.28 6.43
C PHE A 327 2.17 -7.11 5.44
N GLY A 328 1.12 -6.76 4.67
CA GLY A 328 1.06 -5.53 3.88
C GLY A 328 0.68 -4.34 4.75
N GLY A 329 1.29 -3.18 4.52
CA GLY A 329 0.80 -1.90 5.00
C GLY A 329 -0.10 -1.28 3.93
N SER A 330 -0.96 -0.34 4.33
CA SER A 330 -1.84 0.41 3.43
C SER A 330 -2.23 1.74 4.05
N ASP A 331 -3.00 2.55 3.35
CA ASP A 331 -3.61 3.79 3.88
C ASP A 331 -4.35 3.57 5.20
N ASN A 332 -4.88 2.37 5.42
CA ASN A 332 -5.61 2.03 6.64
C ASN A 332 -4.76 2.09 7.92
N ASN A 333 -3.43 1.95 7.81
CA ASN A 333 -2.54 2.15 8.95
C ASN A 333 -2.65 3.60 9.45
N HIS A 334 -2.60 4.57 8.53
CA HIS A 334 -2.75 5.99 8.87
C HIS A 334 -4.18 6.34 9.33
N TYR A 335 -5.22 5.69 8.79
CA TYR A 335 -6.59 5.88 9.27
C TYR A 335 -6.72 5.46 10.73
N ASN A 336 -6.22 4.26 11.09
CA ASN A 336 -6.24 3.78 12.48
C ASN A 336 -5.41 4.66 13.42
N GLU A 337 -4.24 5.15 12.98
CA GLU A 337 -3.40 6.09 13.73
C GLU A 337 -4.14 7.40 14.02
N ASN A 338 -4.99 7.86 13.11
CA ASN A 338 -5.79 9.07 13.25
C ASN A 338 -7.18 8.84 13.85
N GLY A 339 -7.43 7.68 14.45
CA GLY A 339 -8.64 7.37 15.21
C GLY A 339 -9.83 6.91 14.36
N ILE A 340 -9.64 6.67 13.05
CA ILE A 340 -10.65 6.09 12.16
C ILE A 340 -10.45 4.57 12.16
N ARG A 341 -11.36 3.83 12.82
CA ARG A 341 -11.25 2.37 12.92
C ARG A 341 -11.54 1.71 11.59
N GLY A 342 -10.50 1.26 10.91
CA GLY A 342 -10.58 0.70 9.56
C GLY A 342 -10.09 -0.74 9.46
N ILE A 343 -10.59 -1.44 8.45
CA ILE A 343 -10.11 -2.74 7.99
C ILE A 343 -9.78 -2.68 6.50
N VAL A 344 -8.92 -3.58 6.03
CA VAL A 344 -8.59 -3.69 4.61
C VAL A 344 -9.33 -4.88 4.02
N MET A 345 -10.14 -4.66 2.98
CA MET A 345 -10.94 -5.69 2.35
C MET A 345 -10.40 -6.07 0.97
N ALA A 346 -10.64 -7.33 0.57
CA ALA A 346 -10.24 -7.83 -0.73
C ALA A 346 -11.03 -7.15 -1.85
N CYS A 347 -10.32 -6.61 -2.85
CA CYS A 347 -10.82 -5.90 -4.02
C CYS A 347 -10.53 -6.63 -5.33
N ALA A 348 -10.54 -7.95 -5.32
CA ALA A 348 -10.34 -8.81 -6.49
C ALA A 348 -8.96 -8.71 -7.17
N MET A 349 -7.98 -8.01 -6.62
CA MET A 349 -6.62 -7.97 -7.13
C MET A 349 -5.86 -9.25 -6.77
N ASN A 350 -5.07 -9.77 -7.70
CA ASN A 350 -4.29 -10.99 -7.50
C ASN A 350 -2.94 -10.87 -8.18
N ARG A 351 -1.87 -11.38 -7.54
CA ARG A 351 -0.48 -11.33 -8.00
C ARG A 351 0.00 -9.91 -8.31
N SER A 352 -0.43 -8.93 -7.52
CA SER A 352 0.05 -7.55 -7.60
C SER A 352 1.58 -7.48 -7.65
N TYR A 353 2.13 -6.38 -8.14
CA TYR A 353 3.57 -6.15 -8.34
C TYR A 353 4.23 -7.08 -9.40
N SER A 354 3.46 -7.70 -10.27
CA SER A 354 4.01 -8.57 -11.32
C SER A 354 3.26 -8.41 -12.64
N THR A 355 3.92 -8.77 -13.75
CA THR A 355 3.27 -8.84 -15.08
C THR A 355 2.30 -10.02 -15.20
N GLU A 356 2.20 -10.87 -14.18
CA GLU A 356 1.20 -11.94 -14.05
C GLU A 356 -0.02 -11.52 -13.22
N GLU A 357 -0.14 -10.24 -12.90
CA GLU A 357 -1.28 -9.67 -12.19
C GLU A 357 -2.58 -9.92 -12.95
N TYR A 358 -3.63 -10.29 -12.23
CA TYR A 358 -4.94 -10.55 -12.80
C TYR A 358 -6.08 -10.23 -11.85
N THR A 359 -7.25 -10.03 -12.41
CA THR A 359 -8.53 -9.97 -11.72
C THR A 359 -9.58 -10.80 -12.45
N SER A 360 -10.80 -10.88 -11.94
CA SER A 360 -11.93 -11.48 -12.65
C SER A 360 -13.17 -10.60 -12.56
N ILE A 361 -14.02 -10.70 -13.58
CA ILE A 361 -15.31 -9.99 -13.64
C ILE A 361 -16.19 -10.36 -12.44
N GLU A 362 -16.19 -11.64 -12.06
CA GLU A 362 -17.03 -12.15 -10.98
C GLU A 362 -16.56 -11.67 -9.61
N ASP A 363 -15.23 -11.68 -9.38
CA ASP A 363 -14.65 -11.22 -8.12
C ASP A 363 -14.84 -9.71 -7.96
N MET A 364 -14.58 -8.88 -8.99
CA MET A 364 -14.86 -7.45 -8.93
C MET A 364 -16.34 -7.17 -8.68
N ALA A 365 -17.25 -7.92 -9.33
CA ALA A 365 -18.68 -7.75 -9.10
C ALA A 365 -19.07 -8.09 -7.66
N GLY A 366 -18.51 -9.17 -7.10
CA GLY A 366 -18.74 -9.55 -5.71
C GLY A 366 -18.21 -8.51 -4.71
N ALA A 367 -17.03 -7.95 -4.95
CA ALA A 367 -16.49 -6.87 -4.13
C ALA A 367 -17.35 -5.60 -4.20
N ALA A 368 -17.77 -5.19 -5.40
CA ALA A 368 -18.68 -4.07 -5.58
C ALA A 368 -20.04 -4.30 -4.88
N GLU A 369 -20.57 -5.53 -4.88
CA GLU A 369 -21.80 -5.87 -4.16
C GLU A 369 -21.62 -5.75 -2.65
N ILE A 370 -20.48 -6.17 -2.08
CA ILE A 370 -20.15 -5.95 -0.67
C ILE A 370 -20.11 -4.45 -0.35
N VAL A 371 -19.48 -3.64 -1.21
CA VAL A 371 -19.41 -2.18 -1.04
C VAL A 371 -20.81 -1.56 -1.05
N VAL A 372 -21.71 -1.99 -1.94
CA VAL A 372 -23.12 -1.55 -1.95
C VAL A 372 -23.80 -1.85 -0.62
N GLU A 373 -23.62 -3.06 -0.06
CA GLU A 373 -24.21 -3.43 1.24
C GLU A 373 -23.61 -2.60 2.39
N LEU A 374 -22.31 -2.32 2.36
CA LEU A 374 -21.67 -1.42 3.33
C LEU A 374 -22.21 0.02 3.23
N MET A 375 -22.49 0.51 2.03
CA MET A 375 -23.06 1.85 1.81
C MET A 375 -24.52 1.98 2.30
N ARG A 376 -25.30 0.91 2.35
CA ARG A 376 -26.69 0.93 2.85
C ARG A 376 -26.84 1.31 4.32
N GLY A 377 -25.87 1.08 5.14
CA GLY A 377 -25.90 1.38 6.57
C GLY A 377 -26.28 0.23 7.47
#